data_b9b2cc03c7f171bfe97421b0eb2e32a0
#
_entry.id   b9b2cc03c7f171bfe97421b0eb2e32a0
#
_cell.length_a   1.000
_cell.length_b   1.000
_cell.length_c   1.000
_cell.angle_alpha   90.00
_cell.angle_beta   90.00
_cell.angle_gamma   90.00
#
_symmetry.space_group_name_H-M   'P 1'
#
loop_
_entity.id
_entity.type
_entity.pdbx_description
1 polymer ?
#
loop_
_entity_poly.entity_id
_entity_poly.type
_entity_poly.pdbx_seq_one_letter_code
_entity_poly.pdbx_strand_id
1 'polypeptide(L)'
;MNKLFDEAMIIAKTFDVSTPKNGLVLYSISFLPTKENRDKAFAFVNENKESKTIENTPCGKKLVELGFACANISLNKDMVAEVWSVASERMIKNAKGNVRAFVDGADPRSVFCRVELPNILANENIITINGIDKNEFAKKFLQTKTKEEM
;
A
#
# COMPACT_ATOMS: atom_id res chain seq x y z
N MET A 1 -20.15 16.57 10.27
CA MET A 1 -19.09 16.43 9.25
C MET A 1 -17.72 16.43 9.90
N ASN A 2 -16.83 15.59 9.43
CA ASN A 2 -15.50 15.50 9.99
C ASN A 2 -14.51 16.26 9.10
N LYS A 3 -14.09 17.43 9.54
CA LYS A 3 -13.17 18.29 8.78
C LYS A 3 -11.82 17.62 8.53
N LEU A 4 -11.34 16.84 9.49
CA LEU A 4 -10.07 16.13 9.37
C LEU A 4 -10.14 15.07 8.27
N PHE A 5 -11.23 14.31 8.21
CA PHE A 5 -11.45 13.33 7.14
C PHE A 5 -11.51 14.02 5.77
N ASP A 6 -12.26 15.12 5.66
CA ASP A 6 -12.40 15.84 4.40
C ASP A 6 -11.04 16.39 3.93
N GLU A 7 -10.26 16.95 4.83
CA GLU A 7 -8.92 17.48 4.53
C GLU A 7 -8.00 16.35 4.08
N ALA A 8 -8.00 15.22 4.80
CA ALA A 8 -7.18 14.06 4.45
C ALA A 8 -7.56 13.49 3.08
N MET A 9 -8.86 13.46 2.77
CA MET A 9 -9.33 12.95 1.49
C MET A 9 -8.87 13.85 0.33
N ILE A 10 -8.86 15.17 0.52
CA ILE A 10 -8.32 16.10 -0.48
C ILE A 10 -6.83 15.80 -0.72
N ILE A 11 -6.07 15.60 0.35
CA ILE A 11 -4.65 15.28 0.25
C ILE A 11 -4.47 13.95 -0.49
N ALA A 12 -5.24 12.92 -0.11
CA ALA A 12 -5.16 11.60 -0.75
C ALA A 12 -5.45 11.65 -2.24
N LYS A 13 -6.31 12.57 -2.66
CA LYS A 13 -6.72 12.71 -4.07
C LYS A 13 -5.82 13.62 -4.89
N THR A 14 -5.06 14.52 -4.27
CA THR A 14 -4.37 15.59 -5.00
C THR A 14 -2.87 15.68 -4.79
N PHE A 15 -2.33 15.22 -3.66
CA PHE A 15 -0.91 15.33 -3.38
C PHE A 15 -0.13 14.28 -4.17
N ASP A 16 1.15 14.57 -4.42
CA ASP A 16 2.02 13.72 -5.24
C ASP A 16 2.22 12.33 -4.59
N VAL A 17 1.96 11.28 -5.38
CA VAL A 17 2.16 9.88 -5.00
C VAL A 17 3.10 9.17 -5.96
N SER A 18 3.83 9.90 -6.80
CA SER A 18 4.68 9.29 -7.82
C SER A 18 5.86 8.54 -7.22
N THR A 19 6.28 7.48 -7.91
CA THR A 19 7.45 6.68 -7.57
C THR A 19 8.30 6.51 -8.83
N PRO A 20 9.64 6.35 -8.70
CA PRO A 20 10.46 6.05 -9.85
C PRO A 20 10.13 4.65 -10.42
N LYS A 21 10.55 4.39 -11.64
CA LYS A 21 10.43 3.04 -12.23
C LYS A 21 11.09 2.03 -11.29
N ASN A 22 10.41 0.92 -11.02
CA ASN A 22 10.85 -0.14 -10.10
C ASN A 22 10.98 0.33 -8.65
N GLY A 23 10.41 1.50 -8.31
CA GLY A 23 10.58 2.10 -6.99
C GLY A 23 9.41 1.94 -6.03
N LEU A 24 8.29 1.39 -6.48
CA LEU A 24 7.12 1.22 -5.61
C LEU A 24 7.33 0.09 -4.61
N VAL A 25 7.15 0.40 -3.33
CA VAL A 25 7.23 -0.58 -2.23
C VAL A 25 5.90 -0.60 -1.50
N LEU A 26 5.34 -1.79 -1.33
CA LEU A 26 4.08 -2.01 -0.63
C LEU A 26 4.30 -2.93 0.57
N TYR A 27 3.44 -2.79 1.58
CA TYR A 27 3.45 -3.72 2.71
C TYR A 27 2.04 -3.83 3.28
N SER A 28 1.79 -4.92 4.01
CA SER A 28 0.51 -5.13 4.69
C SER A 28 0.74 -5.47 6.16
N ILE A 29 0.08 -4.75 7.04
CA ILE A 29 0.04 -5.08 8.47
C ILE A 29 -1.40 -5.25 8.95
N SER A 30 -2.38 -5.03 8.07
CA SER A 30 -3.80 -5.15 8.43
C SER A 30 -4.13 -6.56 8.91
N PHE A 31 -4.71 -6.67 10.10
CA PHE A 31 -5.11 -7.94 10.71
C PHE A 31 -3.94 -8.86 11.11
N LEU A 32 -2.70 -8.37 11.02
CA LEU A 32 -1.53 -9.14 11.46
C LEU A 32 -1.16 -8.79 12.90
N PRO A 33 -0.66 -9.75 13.68
CA PRO A 33 -0.27 -9.50 15.07
C PRO A 33 1.03 -8.73 15.22
N THR A 34 1.81 -8.59 14.15
CA THR A 34 3.11 -7.90 14.19
C THR A 34 3.22 -6.87 13.06
N LYS A 35 4.21 -5.98 13.20
CA LYS A 35 4.53 -4.98 12.17
C LYS A 35 5.76 -5.41 11.36
N GLU A 36 6.04 -6.69 11.28
CA GLU A 36 7.22 -7.21 10.61
C GLU A 36 7.30 -6.80 9.14
N ASN A 37 6.18 -6.89 8.41
CA ASN A 37 6.14 -6.47 7.02
C ASN A 37 6.47 -4.98 6.85
N ARG A 38 5.92 -4.15 7.72
CA ARG A 38 6.20 -2.71 7.73
C ARG A 38 7.68 -2.43 7.99
N ASP A 39 8.24 -3.11 8.99
CA ASP A 39 9.64 -2.91 9.37
C ASP A 39 10.57 -3.33 8.23
N LYS A 40 10.27 -4.44 7.56
CA LYS A 40 11.03 -4.90 6.38
C LYS A 40 10.94 -3.91 5.24
N ALA A 41 9.75 -3.37 4.98
CA ALA A 41 9.53 -2.39 3.90
C ALA A 41 10.33 -1.11 4.17
N PHE A 42 10.29 -0.61 5.40
CA PHE A 42 11.01 0.60 5.78
C PHE A 42 12.53 0.39 5.72
N ALA A 43 13.01 -0.77 6.14
CA ALA A 43 14.43 -1.11 6.02
C ALA A 43 14.86 -1.17 4.54
N PHE A 44 14.04 -1.77 3.69
CA PHE A 44 14.30 -1.86 2.26
C PHE A 44 14.42 -0.47 1.63
N VAL A 45 13.49 0.42 1.92
CA VAL A 45 13.49 1.80 1.41
C VAL A 45 14.72 2.56 1.91
N ASN A 46 15.11 2.34 3.16
CA ASN A 46 16.27 2.98 3.74
C ASN A 46 17.58 2.57 3.03
N GLU A 47 17.65 1.32 2.57
CA GLU A 47 18.81 0.79 1.83
C GLU A 47 18.75 1.10 0.33
N ASN A 48 17.56 1.36 -0.20
CA ASN A 48 17.32 1.59 -1.63
C ASN A 48 16.68 2.96 -1.83
N LYS A 49 17.49 3.99 -1.95
CA LYS A 49 17.06 5.39 -1.95
C LYS A 49 16.07 5.76 -3.06
N GLU A 50 16.03 4.99 -4.14
CA GLU A 50 15.07 5.22 -5.22
C GLU A 50 13.72 4.57 -4.97
N SER A 51 13.61 3.78 -3.89
CA SER A 51 12.36 3.09 -3.53
C SER A 51 11.55 3.94 -2.55
N LYS A 52 10.22 3.85 -2.66
CA LYS A 52 9.31 4.61 -1.79
C LYS A 52 8.08 3.79 -1.43
N THR A 53 7.71 3.83 -0.15
CA THR A 53 6.38 3.44 0.29
C THR A 53 5.47 4.66 0.14
N ILE A 54 4.16 4.48 0.37
CA ILE A 54 3.23 5.62 0.34
C ILE A 54 3.63 6.71 1.35
N GLU A 55 4.15 6.33 2.51
CA GLU A 55 4.56 7.28 3.55
C GLU A 55 5.76 8.14 3.13
N ASN A 56 6.53 7.70 2.14
CA ASN A 56 7.68 8.46 1.63
C ASN A 56 7.30 9.49 0.56
N THR A 57 6.06 9.40 0.03
CA THR A 57 5.58 10.37 -0.95
C THR A 57 5.11 11.65 -0.25
N PRO A 58 5.08 12.79 -0.94
CA PRO A 58 4.51 14.01 -0.36
C PRO A 58 3.11 13.82 0.20
N CYS A 59 2.27 13.05 -0.50
CA CYS A 59 0.93 12.71 -0.06
C CYS A 59 0.95 11.96 1.28
N GLY A 60 1.71 10.87 1.35
CA GLY A 60 1.79 10.05 2.56
C GLY A 60 2.39 10.80 3.73
N LYS A 61 3.43 11.60 3.48
CA LYS A 61 4.05 12.43 4.54
C LYS A 61 3.04 13.39 5.15
N LYS A 62 2.23 14.03 4.32
CA LYS A 62 1.21 14.96 4.81
C LYS A 62 0.13 14.26 5.62
N LEU A 63 -0.30 13.08 5.18
CA LEU A 63 -1.28 12.28 5.93
C LEU A 63 -0.74 11.89 7.30
N VAL A 64 0.53 11.51 7.38
CA VAL A 64 1.17 11.18 8.66
C VAL A 64 1.23 12.41 9.56
N GLU A 65 1.55 13.60 9.02
CA GLU A 65 1.54 14.85 9.77
C GLU A 65 0.18 15.16 10.37
N LEU A 66 -0.90 14.79 9.66
CA LEU A 66 -2.27 14.98 10.16
C LEU A 66 -2.68 13.95 11.21
N GLY A 67 -1.81 12.97 11.50
CA GLY A 67 -2.09 11.95 12.50
C GLY A 67 -2.76 10.69 11.97
N PHE A 68 -2.86 10.51 10.65
CA PHE A 68 -3.52 9.35 10.07
C PHE A 68 -2.75 8.04 10.24
N ALA A 69 -1.46 8.12 10.59
CA ALA A 69 -0.69 6.92 10.93
C ALA A 69 -0.80 6.57 12.41
N CYS A 70 -1.47 7.39 13.20
CA CYS A 70 -1.58 7.25 14.65
C CYS A 70 -2.89 6.57 15.04
N ALA A 71 -2.83 5.66 16.02
CA ALA A 71 -4.02 4.95 16.49
C ALA A 71 -4.98 5.83 17.29
N ASN A 72 -4.55 7.02 17.68
CA ASN A 72 -5.30 7.92 18.56
C ASN A 72 -6.07 9.04 17.86
N ILE A 73 -6.31 8.92 16.57
CA ILE A 73 -7.12 9.91 15.87
C ILE A 73 -8.61 9.66 16.16
N SER A 74 -9.41 10.70 16.05
CA SER A 74 -10.84 10.66 16.34
C SER A 74 -11.68 10.00 15.26
N LEU A 75 -11.05 9.48 14.21
CA LEU A 75 -11.74 8.82 13.10
C LEU A 75 -11.80 7.31 13.33
N ASN A 76 -12.85 6.67 12.82
CA ASN A 76 -12.93 5.23 12.87
C ASN A 76 -11.96 4.60 11.86
N LYS A 77 -11.68 3.30 12.04
CA LYS A 77 -10.74 2.57 11.20
C LYS A 77 -11.13 2.54 9.73
N ASP A 78 -12.44 2.51 9.44
CA ASP A 78 -12.92 2.46 8.06
C ASP A 78 -12.63 3.77 7.32
N MET A 79 -12.79 4.90 7.98
CA MET A 79 -12.47 6.20 7.40
C MET A 79 -10.97 6.35 7.13
N VAL A 80 -10.14 5.90 8.06
CA VAL A 80 -8.68 5.91 7.90
C VAL A 80 -8.26 5.01 6.73
N ALA A 81 -8.82 3.80 6.67
CA ALA A 81 -8.52 2.87 5.59
C ALA A 81 -8.95 3.42 4.23
N GLU A 82 -10.09 4.11 4.17
CA GLU A 82 -10.56 4.71 2.92
C GLU A 82 -9.59 5.75 2.38
N VAL A 83 -9.09 6.63 3.25
CA VAL A 83 -8.12 7.66 2.87
C VAL A 83 -6.85 7.02 2.30
N TRP A 84 -6.28 6.05 3.02
CA TRP A 84 -5.07 5.36 2.56
C TRP A 84 -5.31 4.56 1.29
N SER A 85 -6.51 3.99 1.13
CA SER A 85 -6.87 3.25 -0.09
C SER A 85 -6.87 4.15 -1.32
N VAL A 86 -7.41 5.36 -1.20
CA VAL A 86 -7.42 6.34 -2.30
C VAL A 86 -6.00 6.71 -2.70
N ALA A 87 -5.15 7.03 -1.72
CA ALA A 87 -3.76 7.39 -1.98
C ALA A 87 -2.99 6.23 -2.62
N SER A 88 -3.15 5.02 -2.08
CA SER A 88 -2.47 3.82 -2.60
C SER A 88 -2.91 3.47 -4.01
N GLU A 89 -4.20 3.57 -4.30
CA GLU A 89 -4.71 3.31 -5.65
C GLU A 89 -4.07 4.24 -6.67
N ARG A 90 -3.99 5.54 -6.36
CA ARG A 90 -3.36 6.52 -7.24
C ARG A 90 -1.86 6.22 -7.43
N MET A 91 -1.18 5.89 -6.35
CA MET A 91 0.24 5.55 -6.39
C MET A 91 0.49 4.36 -7.32
N ILE A 92 -0.34 3.32 -7.20
CA ILE A 92 -0.21 2.11 -8.02
C ILE A 92 -0.51 2.40 -9.48
N LYS A 93 -1.53 3.22 -9.76
CA LYS A 93 -1.88 3.59 -11.14
C LYS A 93 -0.75 4.32 -11.86
N ASN A 94 0.11 5.00 -11.11
CA ASN A 94 1.23 5.74 -11.67
C ASN A 94 2.57 4.98 -11.62
N ALA A 95 2.60 3.79 -11.05
CA ALA A 95 3.82 3.01 -10.89
C ALA A 95 4.20 2.25 -12.17
N LYS A 96 5.47 1.90 -12.31
CA LYS A 96 6.01 1.20 -13.49
C LYS A 96 7.07 0.18 -13.09
N GLY A 97 7.12 -0.91 -13.84
CA GLY A 97 8.16 -1.92 -13.71
C GLY A 97 7.89 -2.91 -12.60
N ASN A 98 8.87 -3.16 -11.76
CA ASN A 98 8.77 -4.10 -10.64
C ASN A 98 8.22 -3.42 -9.39
N VAL A 99 7.31 -4.09 -8.70
CA VAL A 99 6.80 -3.68 -7.37
C VAL A 99 7.40 -4.59 -6.33
N ARG A 100 7.94 -4.02 -5.26
CA ARG A 100 8.42 -4.80 -4.11
C ARG A 100 7.32 -4.84 -3.06
N ALA A 101 6.86 -6.02 -2.69
CA ALA A 101 5.75 -6.17 -1.75
C ALA A 101 6.14 -7.03 -0.56
N PHE A 102 5.91 -6.51 0.65
CA PHE A 102 6.12 -7.21 1.92
C PHE A 102 4.74 -7.53 2.49
N VAL A 103 4.17 -8.64 2.03
CA VAL A 103 2.76 -8.98 2.28
C VAL A 103 2.57 -10.40 2.81
N ASP A 104 3.61 -10.98 3.41
CA ASP A 104 3.55 -12.31 4.00
C ASP A 104 2.44 -12.36 5.04
N GLY A 105 1.57 -13.36 4.94
CA GLY A 105 0.47 -13.53 5.87
C GLY A 105 -0.66 -12.50 5.75
N ALA A 106 -0.67 -11.67 4.71
CA ALA A 106 -1.70 -10.66 4.55
C ALA A 106 -3.11 -11.28 4.46
N ASP A 107 -4.04 -10.71 5.22
CA ASP A 107 -5.43 -11.17 5.26
C ASP A 107 -6.15 -10.81 3.95
N PRO A 108 -7.06 -11.66 3.44
CA PRO A 108 -7.86 -11.31 2.25
C PRO A 108 -8.65 -10.00 2.40
N ARG A 109 -8.92 -9.56 3.62
CA ARG A 109 -9.63 -8.30 3.91
C ARG A 109 -8.71 -7.08 3.91
N SER A 110 -7.38 -7.28 3.80
CA SER A 110 -6.41 -6.19 3.84
C SER A 110 -6.54 -5.25 2.64
N VAL A 111 -6.05 -4.04 2.78
CA VAL A 111 -6.01 -3.07 1.68
C VAL A 111 -5.21 -3.63 0.51
N PHE A 112 -4.12 -4.36 0.78
CA PHE A 112 -3.34 -4.99 -0.29
C PHE A 112 -4.22 -5.92 -1.14
N CYS A 113 -4.95 -6.85 -0.50
CA CYS A 113 -5.76 -7.83 -1.23
C CYS A 113 -6.97 -7.20 -1.92
N ARG A 114 -7.63 -6.22 -1.29
CA ARG A 114 -8.87 -5.63 -1.81
C ARG A 114 -8.64 -4.50 -2.80
N VAL A 115 -7.59 -3.73 -2.64
CA VAL A 115 -7.38 -2.50 -3.41
C VAL A 115 -6.08 -2.57 -4.21
N GLU A 116 -4.98 -2.84 -3.54
CA GLU A 116 -3.66 -2.71 -4.16
C GLU A 116 -3.40 -3.76 -5.24
N LEU A 117 -3.60 -5.04 -4.91
CA LEU A 117 -3.35 -6.12 -5.86
C LEU A 117 -4.22 -6.00 -7.13
N PRO A 118 -5.54 -5.77 -7.04
CA PRO A 118 -6.34 -5.59 -8.25
C PRO A 118 -5.85 -4.43 -9.13
N ASN A 119 -5.42 -3.32 -8.53
CA ASN A 119 -4.91 -2.18 -9.29
C ASN A 119 -3.55 -2.48 -9.94
N ILE A 120 -2.69 -3.27 -9.28
CA ILE A 120 -1.44 -3.74 -9.87
C ILE A 120 -1.73 -4.57 -11.12
N LEU A 121 -2.66 -5.51 -11.02
CA LEU A 121 -3.00 -6.39 -12.15
C LEU A 121 -3.60 -5.60 -13.30
N ALA A 122 -4.31 -4.52 -13.03
CA ALA A 122 -4.92 -3.68 -14.05
C ALA A 122 -3.93 -2.70 -14.68
N ASN A 123 -2.77 -2.47 -14.09
CA ASN A 123 -1.79 -1.51 -14.58
C ASN A 123 -0.81 -2.18 -15.56
N GLU A 124 -0.97 -1.88 -16.84
CA GLU A 124 -0.13 -2.46 -17.90
C GLU A 124 1.36 -2.11 -17.77
N ASN A 125 1.69 -1.04 -17.08
CA ASN A 125 3.07 -0.60 -16.89
C ASN A 125 3.79 -1.33 -15.74
N ILE A 126 3.05 -2.00 -14.87
CA ILE A 126 3.62 -2.86 -13.84
C ILE A 126 3.76 -4.27 -14.43
N ILE A 127 4.97 -4.80 -14.44
CA ILE A 127 5.29 -6.07 -15.08
C ILE A 127 5.44 -7.19 -14.06
N THR A 128 6.16 -6.94 -12.97
CA THR A 128 6.47 -7.96 -11.95
C THR A 128 6.17 -7.48 -10.54
N ILE A 129 5.98 -8.44 -9.63
CA ILE A 129 5.91 -8.21 -8.19
C ILE A 129 6.98 -9.11 -7.57
N ASN A 130 7.92 -8.51 -6.82
CA ASN A 130 9.05 -9.24 -6.23
C ASN A 130 9.86 -10.03 -7.28
N GLY A 131 9.96 -9.48 -8.50
CA GLY A 131 10.68 -10.12 -9.58
C GLY A 131 9.94 -11.25 -10.28
N ILE A 132 8.71 -11.52 -9.89
CA ILE A 132 7.85 -12.58 -10.45
C ILE A 132 6.77 -11.92 -11.30
N ASP A 133 6.45 -12.52 -12.46
CA ASP A 133 5.32 -12.02 -13.26
C ASP A 133 4.11 -11.72 -12.38
N LYS A 134 3.50 -10.55 -12.56
CA LYS A 134 2.42 -10.11 -11.65
C LYS A 134 1.25 -11.07 -11.59
N ASN A 135 0.89 -11.69 -12.71
CA ASN A 135 -0.21 -12.65 -12.75
C ASN A 135 0.14 -13.96 -12.05
N GLU A 136 1.39 -14.41 -12.20
CA GLU A 136 1.89 -15.58 -11.48
C GLU A 136 1.96 -15.32 -9.97
N PHE A 137 2.43 -14.14 -9.58
CA PHE A 137 2.45 -13.76 -8.17
C PHE A 137 1.06 -13.80 -7.56
N ALA A 138 0.08 -13.18 -8.24
CA ALA A 138 -1.30 -13.13 -7.75
C ALA A 138 -1.91 -14.52 -7.62
N LYS A 139 -1.67 -15.38 -8.60
CA LYS A 139 -2.17 -16.75 -8.60
C LYS A 139 -1.64 -17.54 -7.41
N LYS A 140 -0.33 -17.48 -7.17
CA LYS A 140 0.31 -18.17 -6.05
C LYS A 140 -0.13 -17.62 -4.70
N PHE A 141 -0.20 -16.29 -4.61
CA PHE A 141 -0.59 -15.60 -3.39
C PHE A 141 -2.02 -15.97 -2.98
N LEU A 142 -2.96 -15.92 -3.93
CA LEU A 142 -4.37 -16.22 -3.66
C LEU A 142 -4.60 -17.72 -3.40
N GLN A 143 -3.86 -18.61 -4.05
CA GLN A 143 -3.94 -20.04 -3.79
C GLN A 143 -3.51 -20.38 -2.36
N THR A 144 -2.43 -19.76 -1.89
CA THR A 144 -1.95 -19.95 -0.51
C THR A 144 -3.02 -19.52 0.49
N LYS A 145 -3.68 -18.38 0.25
CA LYS A 145 -4.76 -17.89 1.10
C LYS A 145 -5.93 -18.86 1.15
N THR A 146 -6.34 -19.36 0.00
CA THR A 146 -7.45 -20.31 -0.08
C THR A 146 -7.16 -21.58 0.69
N LYS A 147 -5.94 -22.10 0.60
CA LYS A 147 -5.54 -23.31 1.34
C LYS A 147 -5.54 -23.09 2.84
N GLU A 148 -5.13 -21.90 3.30
CA GLU A 148 -5.12 -21.58 4.73
C GLU A 148 -6.54 -21.45 5.28
N GLU A 149 -7.50 -21.05 4.47
CA GLU A 149 -8.90 -20.91 4.88
C GLU A 149 -9.64 -22.25 4.96
N MET A 150 -9.12 -23.27 4.32
CA MET A 150 -9.68 -24.61 4.35
C MET A 150 -9.06 -25.46 5.44
#